data_22c0e882966f99324582e85bc502e3d3
#
_entry.id   22c0e882966f99324582e85bc502e3d3
#
_cell.length_a   1.000
_cell.length_b   1.000
_cell.length_c   1.000
_cell.angle_alpha   90.00
_cell.angle_beta   90.00
_cell.angle_gamma   90.00
#
_symmetry.space_group_name_H-M   'P 1'
#
loop_
_entity.id
_entity.type
_entity.pdbx_description
1 polymer ?
#
loop_
_entity_poly.entity_id
_entity_poly.type
_entity_poly.pdbx_seq_one_letter_code
_entity_poly.pdbx_strand_id
1 'polypeptide(L)'
;MNSSDFLLYIDPGTGSMLFSILIGAAATLFFLFKALIIKIKILISGKKGAIQTDSSYSDYAIYNEGKQYFNVFYPVLDEFEKRKIPLTYLTSVKDDPAKDKAYQFVKIQYIGEGNAAFAKLNLLSAGILLMTTPSLNVYQLKRSKNVKHYSHILHAASDATMYKLFGLDFFDSVLLTGDYQKKDIRFLEEKRGIKQKTLVTVGCTYLDSLKQKIDSIPQKENKNFTVLISPSWGKSSLHYKYGESLIKPLSETSWTIIIRPHPQSKKSEPEVIEKLTKEFACKPNIKWDYENDNIYSLKEADIMISDFSGIIYDFMFLCDKPVLYVNAELDLTPYDAWDIDGGKSIWQFKTLKETAIELKSEDFTNIKDIITNASKNPELQQKRLEAKKQAWMFQGRAQENVADFMIETLSQKSN
;
A
#
# COMPACT_ATOMS: atom_id res chain seq x y z
N MET A 1 71.19 26.70 -33.69
CA MET A 1 69.81 27.20 -33.56
C MET A 1 69.09 26.17 -32.72
N ASN A 2 68.89 26.45 -31.44
CA ASN A 2 68.28 25.53 -30.47
C ASN A 2 66.76 25.68 -30.51
N SER A 3 66.09 24.57 -30.81
CA SER A 3 64.67 24.46 -30.63
C SER A 3 64.37 24.24 -29.13
N SER A 4 63.79 25.21 -28.48
CA SER A 4 63.34 25.16 -27.07
C SER A 4 62.06 24.30 -27.02
N ASP A 5 62.21 23.11 -26.45
CA ASP A 5 61.07 22.26 -26.04
C ASP A 5 60.33 22.92 -24.88
N PHE A 6 59.12 23.46 -25.16
CA PHE A 6 58.16 23.88 -24.15
C PHE A 6 57.55 22.63 -23.56
N LEU A 7 58.13 22.09 -22.49
CA LEU A 7 57.44 21.13 -21.63
C LEU A 7 56.32 21.86 -20.87
N LEU A 8 55.08 21.65 -21.32
CA LEU A 8 53.89 22.05 -20.56
C LEU A 8 53.83 21.21 -19.26
N TYR A 9 54.35 21.76 -18.18
CA TYR A 9 54.21 21.17 -16.87
C TYR A 9 52.79 21.45 -16.35
N ILE A 10 51.95 20.41 -16.33
CA ILE A 10 50.62 20.45 -15.71
C ILE A 10 50.83 20.11 -14.22
N ASP A 11 50.63 21.09 -13.36
CA ASP A 11 50.61 20.88 -11.91
C ASP A 11 49.62 19.81 -11.51
N PRO A 12 49.95 18.84 -10.61
CA PRO A 12 49.08 17.75 -10.19
C PRO A 12 47.68 18.18 -9.70
N GLY A 13 47.59 19.37 -9.08
CA GLY A 13 46.30 19.95 -8.66
C GLY A 13 45.44 20.38 -9.84
N THR A 14 46.03 21.04 -10.83
CA THR A 14 45.35 21.48 -12.06
C THR A 14 44.94 20.27 -12.93
N GLY A 15 45.78 19.22 -12.99
CA GLY A 15 45.47 17.98 -13.67
C GLY A 15 44.28 17.25 -13.06
N SER A 16 44.21 17.16 -11.74
CA SER A 16 43.07 16.56 -11.01
C SER A 16 41.77 17.32 -11.22
N MET A 17 41.84 18.66 -11.20
CA MET A 17 40.65 19.51 -11.44
C MET A 17 40.12 19.38 -12.88
N LEU A 18 41.04 19.36 -13.85
CA LEU A 18 40.68 19.14 -15.26
C LEU A 18 40.06 17.77 -15.51
N PHE A 19 40.59 16.73 -14.85
CA PHE A 19 40.08 15.38 -14.92
C PHE A 19 38.66 15.27 -14.31
N SER A 20 38.41 15.93 -13.19
CA SER A 20 37.06 15.98 -12.55
C SER A 20 36.04 16.70 -13.43
N ILE A 21 36.46 17.81 -14.08
CA ILE A 21 35.59 18.52 -15.03
C ILE A 21 35.28 17.65 -16.26
N LEU A 22 36.26 16.92 -16.80
CA LEU A 22 36.08 16.05 -17.95
C LEU A 22 35.16 14.87 -17.61
N ILE A 23 35.31 14.26 -16.43
CA ILE A 23 34.39 13.21 -15.96
C ILE A 23 32.96 13.76 -15.78
N GLY A 24 32.82 14.92 -15.17
CA GLY A 24 31.53 15.58 -15.01
C GLY A 24 30.83 15.89 -16.35
N ALA A 25 31.59 16.41 -17.30
CA ALA A 25 31.10 16.68 -18.66
C ALA A 25 30.73 15.38 -19.41
N ALA A 26 31.58 14.33 -19.32
CA ALA A 26 31.29 13.04 -19.93
C ALA A 26 30.06 12.37 -19.33
N ALA A 27 29.88 12.42 -18.00
CA ALA A 27 28.70 11.90 -17.32
C ALA A 27 27.45 12.69 -17.76
N THR A 28 27.53 14.01 -17.82
CA THR A 28 26.41 14.86 -18.28
C THR A 28 26.02 14.55 -19.72
N LEU A 29 27.01 14.46 -20.62
CA LEU A 29 26.79 14.08 -22.01
C LEU A 29 26.19 12.66 -22.15
N PHE A 30 26.64 11.70 -21.34
CA PHE A 30 26.07 10.36 -21.30
C PHE A 30 24.60 10.37 -20.92
N PHE A 31 24.21 11.09 -19.88
CA PHE A 31 22.82 11.20 -19.46
C PHE A 31 21.96 11.95 -20.48
N LEU A 32 22.48 13.01 -21.10
CA LEU A 32 21.79 13.71 -22.19
C LEU A 32 21.59 12.82 -23.40
N PHE A 33 22.60 12.03 -23.78
CA PHE A 33 22.52 11.09 -24.89
C PHE A 33 21.55 9.95 -24.61
N LYS A 34 21.57 9.43 -23.38
CA LYS A 34 20.59 8.42 -22.93
C LYS A 34 19.15 8.95 -22.95
N ALA A 35 18.95 10.20 -22.52
CA ALA A 35 17.64 10.86 -22.58
C ALA A 35 17.19 11.09 -24.04
N LEU A 36 18.12 11.45 -24.92
CA LEU A 36 17.86 11.62 -26.36
C LEU A 36 17.50 10.29 -27.03
N ILE A 37 18.23 9.21 -26.72
CA ILE A 37 17.93 7.85 -27.22
C ILE A 37 16.55 7.40 -26.75
N ILE A 38 16.17 7.67 -25.50
CA ILE A 38 14.83 7.36 -24.98
C ILE A 38 13.78 8.17 -25.72
N LYS A 39 14.00 9.47 -25.94
CA LYS A 39 13.09 10.31 -26.76
C LYS A 39 12.97 9.81 -28.19
N ILE A 40 14.08 9.44 -28.83
CA ILE A 40 14.12 8.87 -30.18
C ILE A 40 13.43 7.50 -30.23
N LYS A 41 13.67 6.63 -29.26
CA LYS A 41 12.95 5.35 -29.13
C LYS A 41 11.45 5.55 -28.96
N ILE A 42 11.02 6.52 -28.17
CA ILE A 42 9.60 6.90 -28.04
C ILE A 42 9.04 7.42 -29.37
N LEU A 43 9.79 8.25 -30.09
CA LEU A 43 9.40 8.79 -31.40
C LEU A 43 9.36 7.71 -32.50
N ILE A 44 10.30 6.76 -32.50
CA ILE A 44 10.38 5.66 -33.48
C ILE A 44 9.40 4.54 -33.15
N SER A 45 9.20 4.22 -31.86
CA SER A 45 8.12 3.33 -31.40
C SER A 45 6.73 3.91 -31.73
N GLY A 46 6.62 5.25 -31.81
CA GLY A 46 5.41 5.94 -32.25
C GLY A 46 5.07 5.76 -33.74
N LYS A 47 5.97 5.17 -34.55
CA LYS A 47 5.70 4.89 -35.99
C LYS A 47 5.49 3.40 -36.33
N LYS A 48 5.82 2.44 -35.42
CA LYS A 48 5.59 0.99 -35.66
C LYS A 48 4.91 0.23 -34.51
N GLY A 49 4.70 0.87 -33.40
CA GLY A 49 3.80 0.55 -32.33
C GLY A 49 3.24 1.89 -31.92
N ALA A 50 2.36 2.45 -32.74
CA ALA A 50 1.54 3.53 -32.26
C ALA A 50 1.07 3.06 -30.89
N ILE A 51 1.52 3.76 -29.81
CA ILE A 51 0.68 3.87 -28.65
C ILE A 51 -0.62 4.40 -29.28
N GLN A 52 -1.49 3.48 -29.68
CA GLN A 52 -2.90 3.79 -29.73
C GLN A 52 -3.21 4.15 -28.27
N THR A 53 -2.84 5.34 -27.87
CA THR A 53 -3.68 6.09 -27.00
C THR A 53 -4.94 6.19 -27.83
N ASP A 54 -5.83 5.21 -27.61
CA ASP A 54 -7.23 5.43 -27.83
C ASP A 54 -7.48 6.66 -26.97
N SER A 55 -7.30 7.83 -27.56
CA SER A 55 -7.41 9.14 -26.94
C SER A 55 -8.89 9.49 -26.80
N SER A 56 -9.73 8.45 -26.72
CA SER A 56 -11.12 8.61 -26.39
C SER A 56 -11.18 9.13 -24.95
N TYR A 57 -11.68 10.33 -24.80
CA TYR A 57 -12.04 10.89 -23.52
C TYR A 57 -12.95 9.91 -22.79
N SER A 58 -12.67 9.66 -21.50
CA SER A 58 -13.50 8.85 -20.63
C SER A 58 -14.03 9.72 -19.51
N ASP A 59 -15.34 9.77 -19.32
CA ASP A 59 -15.92 10.49 -18.19
C ASP A 59 -15.40 9.96 -16.87
N TYR A 60 -15.36 8.64 -16.72
CA TYR A 60 -14.91 7.95 -15.51
C TYR A 60 -13.75 7.02 -15.84
N ALA A 61 -12.63 7.22 -15.16
CA ALA A 61 -11.46 6.35 -15.24
C ALA A 61 -11.01 5.89 -13.86
N ILE A 62 -10.55 4.64 -13.79
CA ILE A 62 -9.89 4.08 -12.60
C ILE A 62 -8.53 3.57 -13.01
N TYR A 63 -7.50 3.81 -12.19
CA TYR A 63 -6.17 3.24 -12.40
C TYR A 63 -5.80 2.29 -11.26
N ASN A 64 -5.46 1.05 -11.63
CA ASN A 64 -4.92 0.03 -10.75
C ASN A 64 -3.44 -0.24 -11.03
N GLU A 65 -2.58 0.07 -10.05
CA GLU A 65 -1.13 -0.11 -10.14
C GLU A 65 -0.69 -1.57 -9.92
N GLY A 66 -1.45 -2.37 -9.14
CA GLY A 66 -0.98 -3.69 -8.72
C GLY A 66 -2.06 -4.65 -8.22
N LYS A 67 -1.73 -5.94 -8.22
CA LYS A 67 -2.64 -7.04 -7.82
C LYS A 67 -3.23 -6.88 -6.40
N GLN A 68 -2.48 -6.27 -5.49
CA GLN A 68 -2.89 -6.04 -4.11
C GLN A 68 -4.11 -5.11 -3.98
N TYR A 69 -4.43 -4.35 -5.02
CA TYR A 69 -5.53 -3.39 -5.01
C TYR A 69 -6.81 -3.90 -5.70
N PHE A 70 -6.88 -5.14 -6.12
CA PHE A 70 -8.10 -5.71 -6.73
C PHE A 70 -9.33 -5.55 -5.85
N ASN A 71 -9.19 -5.89 -4.57
CA ASN A 71 -10.28 -5.81 -3.61
C ASN A 71 -10.73 -4.35 -3.34
N VAL A 72 -9.92 -3.36 -3.71
CA VAL A 72 -10.30 -1.93 -3.64
C VAL A 72 -11.21 -1.57 -4.82
N PHE A 73 -10.85 -2.00 -6.03
CA PHE A 73 -11.49 -1.51 -7.26
C PHE A 73 -12.62 -2.39 -7.76
N TYR A 74 -12.56 -3.72 -7.59
CA TYR A 74 -13.59 -4.64 -8.09
C TYR A 74 -15.00 -4.28 -7.68
N PRO A 75 -15.29 -3.98 -6.40
CA PRO A 75 -16.64 -3.59 -6.01
C PRO A 75 -17.14 -2.35 -6.75
N VAL A 76 -16.22 -1.43 -7.06
CA VAL A 76 -16.54 -0.20 -7.80
C VAL A 76 -16.81 -0.51 -9.28
N LEU A 77 -16.00 -1.39 -9.90
CA LEU A 77 -16.24 -1.82 -11.28
C LEU A 77 -17.60 -2.51 -11.43
N ASP A 78 -17.91 -3.42 -10.51
CA ASP A 78 -19.19 -4.15 -10.48
C ASP A 78 -20.37 -3.18 -10.27
N GLU A 79 -20.20 -2.11 -9.48
CA GLU A 79 -21.25 -1.11 -9.27
C GLU A 79 -21.48 -0.24 -10.52
N PHE A 80 -20.42 0.17 -11.25
CA PHE A 80 -20.56 0.88 -12.53
C PHE A 80 -21.20 0.00 -13.59
N GLU A 81 -20.84 -1.29 -13.67
CA GLU A 81 -21.47 -2.26 -14.56
C GLU A 81 -22.97 -2.42 -14.26
N LYS A 82 -23.32 -2.60 -12.98
CA LYS A 82 -24.73 -2.71 -12.50
C LYS A 82 -25.54 -1.45 -12.87
N ARG A 83 -24.95 -0.27 -12.77
CA ARG A 83 -25.59 1.01 -13.12
C ARG A 83 -25.62 1.27 -14.63
N LYS A 84 -24.96 0.45 -15.44
CA LYS A 84 -24.80 0.61 -16.90
C LYS A 84 -24.13 1.93 -17.29
N ILE A 85 -23.17 2.38 -16.48
CA ILE A 85 -22.43 3.62 -16.70
C ILE A 85 -21.05 3.28 -17.28
N PRO A 86 -20.67 3.84 -18.45
CA PRO A 86 -19.38 3.59 -19.06
C PRO A 86 -18.23 4.00 -18.15
N LEU A 87 -17.26 3.10 -17.94
CA LEU A 87 -16.05 3.31 -17.14
C LEU A 87 -14.83 2.74 -17.87
N THR A 88 -13.72 3.44 -17.84
CA THR A 88 -12.43 2.93 -18.32
C THR A 88 -11.58 2.49 -17.13
N TYR A 89 -11.28 1.20 -17.05
CA TYR A 89 -10.37 0.64 -16.04
C TYR A 89 -8.99 0.43 -16.65
N LEU A 90 -8.04 1.22 -16.22
CA LEU A 90 -6.63 1.19 -16.60
C LEU A 90 -5.86 0.34 -15.59
N THR A 91 -5.16 -0.68 -16.05
CA THR A 91 -4.41 -1.56 -15.15
C THR A 91 -2.97 -1.73 -15.57
N SER A 92 -2.07 -1.75 -14.59
CA SER A 92 -0.67 -2.16 -14.74
C SER A 92 -0.46 -3.66 -14.50
N VAL A 93 -1.52 -4.42 -14.27
CA VAL A 93 -1.46 -5.86 -14.06
C VAL A 93 -1.73 -6.59 -15.36
N LYS A 94 -0.72 -7.30 -15.88
CA LYS A 94 -0.83 -8.00 -17.17
C LYS A 94 -1.91 -9.07 -17.17
N ASP A 95 -2.03 -9.81 -16.08
CA ASP A 95 -2.99 -10.88 -15.81
C ASP A 95 -4.06 -10.43 -14.81
N ASP A 96 -4.59 -9.21 -15.00
CA ASP A 96 -5.63 -8.65 -14.15
C ASP A 96 -6.91 -9.48 -14.28
N PRO A 97 -7.44 -10.07 -13.18
CA PRO A 97 -8.65 -10.89 -13.20
C PRO A 97 -9.91 -10.16 -13.69
N ALA A 98 -9.91 -8.82 -13.70
CA ALA A 98 -11.01 -8.07 -14.30
C ALA A 98 -11.20 -8.40 -15.79
N LYS A 99 -10.14 -8.82 -16.49
CA LYS A 99 -10.20 -9.21 -17.91
C LYS A 99 -11.04 -10.44 -18.18
N ASP A 100 -11.18 -11.32 -17.18
CA ASP A 100 -11.95 -12.54 -17.29
C ASP A 100 -13.46 -12.31 -17.04
N LYS A 101 -13.81 -11.11 -16.56
CA LYS A 101 -15.21 -10.71 -16.38
C LYS A 101 -15.79 -10.17 -17.68
N ALA A 102 -16.98 -10.63 -18.06
CA ALA A 102 -17.70 -10.20 -19.25
C ALA A 102 -18.44 -8.87 -19.01
N TYR A 103 -17.70 -7.79 -18.67
CA TYR A 103 -18.27 -6.47 -18.53
C TYR A 103 -18.75 -5.90 -19.88
N GLN A 104 -19.88 -5.22 -19.87
CA GLN A 104 -20.45 -4.53 -21.04
C GLN A 104 -20.19 -3.02 -21.00
N PHE A 105 -20.17 -2.45 -19.79
CA PHE A 105 -20.00 -1.00 -19.57
C PHE A 105 -18.60 -0.65 -19.03
N VAL A 106 -17.84 -1.62 -18.52
CA VAL A 106 -16.47 -1.40 -18.04
C VAL A 106 -15.46 -1.83 -19.10
N LYS A 107 -14.75 -0.86 -19.69
CA LYS A 107 -13.66 -1.12 -20.65
C LYS A 107 -12.34 -1.34 -19.90
N ILE A 108 -11.74 -2.52 -20.01
CA ILE A 108 -10.49 -2.85 -19.35
C ILE A 108 -9.31 -2.67 -20.31
N GLN A 109 -8.29 -1.94 -19.87
CA GLN A 109 -7.11 -1.64 -20.68
C GLN A 109 -5.82 -1.82 -19.89
N TYR A 110 -4.95 -2.74 -20.32
CA TYR A 110 -3.59 -2.83 -19.82
C TYR A 110 -2.73 -1.70 -20.40
N ILE A 111 -2.10 -0.91 -19.53
CA ILE A 111 -1.33 0.27 -19.94
C ILE A 111 0.18 0.13 -19.73
N GLY A 112 0.66 -1.05 -19.33
CA GLY A 112 2.07 -1.28 -18.98
C GLY A 112 2.33 -1.11 -17.49
N GLU A 113 3.59 -1.22 -17.09
CA GLU A 113 4.01 -1.18 -15.68
C GLU A 113 4.98 -0.02 -15.44
N GLY A 114 5.02 0.50 -14.19
CA GLY A 114 5.95 1.52 -13.76
C GLY A 114 5.96 2.77 -14.66
N ASN A 115 7.14 3.19 -15.10
CA ASN A 115 7.29 4.41 -15.91
C ASN A 115 6.54 4.37 -17.25
N ALA A 116 6.32 3.19 -17.83
CA ALA A 116 5.55 3.05 -19.07
C ALA A 116 4.06 3.36 -18.83
N ALA A 117 3.49 2.90 -17.73
CA ALA A 117 2.14 3.22 -17.32
C ALA A 117 2.01 4.72 -17.00
N PHE A 118 2.96 5.28 -16.23
CA PHE A 118 2.95 6.70 -15.87
C PHE A 118 3.03 7.61 -17.10
N ALA A 119 3.82 7.24 -18.11
CA ALA A 119 3.88 8.01 -19.36
C ALA A 119 2.52 8.09 -20.07
N LYS A 120 1.72 7.01 -20.03
CA LYS A 120 0.35 7.01 -20.59
C LYS A 120 -0.62 7.81 -19.72
N LEU A 121 -0.54 7.65 -18.39
CA LEU A 121 -1.37 8.40 -17.45
C LEU A 121 -1.11 9.91 -17.53
N ASN A 122 0.14 10.33 -17.75
CA ASN A 122 0.50 11.74 -17.91
C ASN A 122 -0.11 12.39 -19.18
N LEU A 123 -0.60 11.57 -20.11
CA LEU A 123 -1.29 11.99 -21.34
C LEU A 123 -2.78 11.62 -21.37
N LEU A 124 -3.30 11.01 -20.30
CA LEU A 124 -4.68 10.57 -20.19
C LEU A 124 -5.65 11.74 -20.35
N SER A 125 -6.79 11.49 -21.01
CA SER A 125 -7.92 12.42 -21.09
C SER A 125 -9.13 11.79 -20.38
N ALA A 126 -9.57 12.41 -19.28
CA ALA A 126 -10.68 11.90 -18.49
C ALA A 126 -11.41 13.01 -17.72
N GLY A 127 -12.69 12.78 -17.40
CA GLY A 127 -13.46 13.63 -16.51
C GLY A 127 -12.96 13.51 -15.07
N ILE A 128 -12.96 12.29 -14.53
CA ILE A 128 -12.40 11.95 -13.22
C ILE A 128 -11.52 10.73 -13.33
N LEU A 129 -10.35 10.77 -12.68
CA LEU A 129 -9.47 9.62 -12.50
C LEU A 129 -9.38 9.26 -11.03
N LEU A 130 -9.88 8.07 -10.67
CA LEU A 130 -9.75 7.48 -9.35
C LEU A 130 -8.55 6.53 -9.31
N MET A 131 -7.70 6.65 -8.28
CA MET A 131 -6.57 5.76 -8.06
C MET A 131 -6.21 5.65 -6.59
N THR A 132 -5.47 4.59 -6.23
CA THR A 132 -4.87 4.44 -4.90
C THR A 132 -3.35 4.65 -4.90
N THR A 133 -2.74 4.93 -6.07
CA THR A 133 -1.32 5.29 -6.22
C THR A 133 -1.08 6.67 -5.64
N PRO A 134 -0.25 6.81 -4.58
CA PRO A 134 0.04 8.11 -3.97
C PRO A 134 1.07 8.90 -4.79
N SER A 135 1.47 10.05 -4.28
CA SER A 135 2.57 10.90 -4.80
C SER A 135 2.35 11.39 -6.23
N LEU A 136 1.08 11.63 -6.60
CA LEU A 136 0.72 12.32 -7.83
C LEU A 136 1.47 13.65 -7.91
N ASN A 137 2.08 13.95 -9.05
CA ASN A 137 2.86 15.16 -9.33
C ASN A 137 4.15 15.35 -8.51
N VAL A 138 4.48 14.40 -7.63
CA VAL A 138 5.72 14.44 -6.84
C VAL A 138 6.90 13.90 -7.65
N TYR A 139 6.76 12.69 -8.19
CA TYR A 139 7.82 12.00 -8.95
C TYR A 139 7.49 11.91 -10.45
N GLN A 140 7.51 10.69 -11.02
CA GLN A 140 7.29 10.43 -12.45
C GLN A 140 5.83 10.51 -12.88
N LEU A 141 4.90 10.19 -11.97
CA LEU A 141 3.48 10.33 -12.23
C LEU A 141 3.07 11.79 -12.12
N LYS A 142 2.79 12.44 -13.27
CA LYS A 142 2.41 13.84 -13.35
C LYS A 142 0.92 13.98 -13.63
N ARG A 143 0.35 15.12 -13.23
CA ARG A 143 -1.03 15.44 -13.58
C ARG A 143 -1.13 15.70 -15.08
N SER A 144 -2.00 14.97 -15.79
CA SER A 144 -2.37 15.32 -17.16
C SER A 144 -3.22 16.59 -17.19
N LYS A 145 -2.99 17.45 -18.14
CA LYS A 145 -3.81 18.66 -18.38
C LYS A 145 -5.23 18.32 -18.84
N ASN A 146 -5.43 17.11 -19.36
CA ASN A 146 -6.69 16.66 -19.94
C ASN A 146 -7.54 15.84 -18.94
N VAL A 147 -7.09 15.66 -17.69
CA VAL A 147 -7.90 15.07 -16.61
C VAL A 147 -8.44 16.20 -15.74
N LYS A 148 -9.78 16.31 -15.67
CA LYS A 148 -10.45 17.41 -14.98
C LYS A 148 -10.43 17.27 -13.44
N HIS A 149 -10.38 16.02 -12.92
CA HIS A 149 -10.41 15.75 -11.49
C HIS A 149 -9.62 14.48 -11.14
N TYR A 150 -8.71 14.60 -10.17
CA TYR A 150 -7.94 13.50 -9.62
C TYR A 150 -8.44 13.15 -8.22
N SER A 151 -8.92 11.93 -8.04
CA SER A 151 -9.40 11.41 -6.76
C SER A 151 -8.51 10.29 -6.26
N HIS A 152 -8.13 10.35 -4.99
CA HIS A 152 -7.43 9.25 -4.32
C HIS A 152 -8.42 8.47 -3.46
N ILE A 153 -8.39 7.13 -3.55
CA ILE A 153 -9.12 6.25 -2.64
C ILE A 153 -8.15 5.54 -1.72
N LEU A 154 -8.41 5.58 -0.42
CA LEU A 154 -7.61 4.85 0.55
C LEU A 154 -7.89 3.34 0.43
N HIS A 155 -6.82 2.55 0.39
CA HIS A 155 -6.90 1.11 0.16
C HIS A 155 -6.99 0.26 1.44
N ALA A 156 -6.92 0.90 2.62
CA ALA A 156 -6.99 0.23 3.91
C ALA A 156 -7.64 1.14 4.95
N ALA A 157 -8.29 0.57 5.95
CA ALA A 157 -8.84 1.29 7.09
C ALA A 157 -7.74 1.58 8.12
N SER A 158 -6.71 2.31 7.68
CA SER A 158 -5.55 2.72 8.45
C SER A 158 -5.29 4.22 8.27
N ASP A 159 -4.13 4.69 8.71
CA ASP A 159 -3.83 6.12 8.68
C ASP A 159 -3.52 6.62 7.27
N ALA A 160 -4.16 7.72 6.86
CA ALA A 160 -3.93 8.35 5.56
C ALA A 160 -2.55 9.01 5.46
N THR A 161 -1.87 9.22 6.59
CA THR A 161 -0.57 9.89 6.68
C THR A 161 0.63 8.95 6.63
N MET A 162 0.37 7.65 6.48
CA MET A 162 1.42 6.63 6.28
C MET A 162 1.90 6.52 4.82
N TYR A 163 1.54 7.45 3.97
CA TYR A 163 2.19 7.64 2.67
C TYR A 163 3.52 8.40 2.83
N LYS A 164 4.46 8.20 1.89
CA LYS A 164 5.67 9.02 1.80
C LYS A 164 5.30 10.49 1.65
N LEU A 165 6.21 11.37 2.05
CA LEU A 165 6.02 12.83 2.05
C LEU A 165 5.36 13.32 0.74
N PHE A 166 4.35 14.17 0.91
CA PHE A 166 3.51 14.75 -0.15
C PHE A 166 2.64 13.72 -0.88
N GLY A 167 2.31 12.60 -0.21
CA GLY A 167 1.60 11.48 -0.81
C GLY A 167 0.24 11.86 -1.40
N LEU A 168 -0.51 12.74 -0.72
CA LEU A 168 -1.86 13.15 -1.11
C LEU A 168 -1.95 14.62 -1.58
N ASP A 169 -0.87 15.38 -1.58
CA ASP A 169 -0.90 16.85 -1.72
C ASP A 169 -1.51 17.37 -3.01
N PHE A 170 -1.35 16.63 -4.11
CA PHE A 170 -1.75 17.08 -5.44
C PHE A 170 -3.05 16.44 -5.95
N PHE A 171 -3.81 15.77 -5.11
CA PHE A 171 -5.15 15.29 -5.45
C PHE A 171 -6.20 16.39 -5.25
N ASP A 172 -7.27 16.33 -6.03
CA ASP A 172 -8.41 17.25 -5.88
C ASP A 172 -9.37 16.76 -4.80
N SER A 173 -9.44 15.45 -4.60
CA SER A 173 -10.23 14.81 -3.55
C SER A 173 -9.56 13.58 -2.98
N VAL A 174 -9.94 13.23 -1.73
CA VAL A 174 -9.54 11.98 -1.08
C VAL A 174 -10.79 11.31 -0.53
N LEU A 175 -10.99 10.04 -0.90
CA LEU A 175 -12.07 9.19 -0.43
C LEU A 175 -11.60 8.40 0.78
N LEU A 176 -12.26 8.65 1.91
CA LEU A 176 -11.86 8.21 3.24
C LEU A 176 -12.64 6.97 3.67
N THR A 177 -12.02 6.16 4.52
CA THR A 177 -12.67 5.00 5.14
C THR A 177 -13.45 5.37 6.40
N GLY A 178 -13.07 6.46 7.06
CA GLY A 178 -13.69 7.02 8.25
C GLY A 178 -13.31 8.48 8.49
N ASP A 179 -14.12 9.17 9.25
CA ASP A 179 -13.96 10.62 9.50
C ASP A 179 -12.70 10.98 10.29
N TYR A 180 -12.13 10.05 11.04
CA TYR A 180 -10.91 10.25 11.82
C TYR A 180 -9.72 10.72 10.95
N GLN A 181 -9.69 10.34 9.67
CA GLN A 181 -8.62 10.69 8.73
C GLN A 181 -8.64 12.16 8.29
N LYS A 182 -9.78 12.84 8.45
CA LYS A 182 -9.94 14.25 8.01
C LYS A 182 -9.01 15.21 8.74
N LYS A 183 -8.89 15.04 10.06
CA LYS A 183 -8.10 15.95 10.92
C LYS A 183 -6.65 16.06 10.46
N ASP A 184 -6.00 14.93 10.22
CA ASP A 184 -4.57 14.91 9.91
C ASP A 184 -4.30 15.38 8.49
N ILE A 185 -5.20 15.09 7.54
CA ILE A 185 -5.11 15.65 6.18
C ILE A 185 -5.27 17.17 6.20
N ARG A 186 -6.24 17.71 6.96
CA ARG A 186 -6.44 19.16 7.10
C ARG A 186 -5.24 19.84 7.74
N PHE A 187 -4.64 19.22 8.77
CA PHE A 187 -3.43 19.71 9.40
C PHE A 187 -2.27 19.81 8.41
N LEU A 188 -2.05 18.79 7.57
CA LEU A 188 -1.00 18.79 6.55
C LEU A 188 -1.24 19.85 5.48
N GLU A 189 -2.49 20.05 5.05
CA GLU A 189 -2.88 21.10 4.10
C GLU A 189 -2.54 22.48 4.62
N GLU A 190 -2.90 22.77 5.88
CA GLU A 190 -2.59 24.04 6.55
C GLU A 190 -1.10 24.24 6.71
N LYS A 191 -0.39 23.26 7.28
CA LYS A 191 1.06 23.30 7.51
C LYS A 191 1.85 23.55 6.23
N ARG A 192 1.40 22.99 5.10
CA ARG A 192 2.07 23.10 3.79
C ARG A 192 1.56 24.24 2.93
N GLY A 193 0.55 24.99 3.38
CA GLY A 193 -0.05 26.08 2.62
C GLY A 193 -0.62 25.65 1.27
N ILE A 194 -1.14 24.44 1.17
CA ILE A 194 -1.70 23.89 -0.06
C ILE A 194 -3.22 24.02 -0.09
N LYS A 195 -3.79 23.95 -1.31
CA LYS A 195 -5.25 24.01 -1.48
C LYS A 195 -5.92 22.84 -0.76
N GLN A 196 -7.00 23.16 -0.04
CA GLN A 196 -7.84 22.14 0.58
C GLN A 196 -8.50 21.23 -0.46
N LYS A 197 -8.39 19.92 -0.23
CA LYS A 197 -9.03 18.88 -1.04
C LYS A 197 -10.48 18.67 -0.62
N THR A 198 -11.28 18.14 -1.52
CA THR A 198 -12.59 17.58 -1.12
C THR A 198 -12.33 16.26 -0.38
N LEU A 199 -12.74 16.18 0.89
CA LEU A 199 -12.64 14.97 1.72
C LEU A 199 -14.02 14.36 1.90
N VAL A 200 -14.22 13.15 1.38
CA VAL A 200 -15.51 12.45 1.44
C VAL A 200 -15.32 11.08 2.09
N THR A 201 -16.07 10.81 3.14
CA THR A 201 -16.09 9.51 3.78
C THR A 201 -17.02 8.59 2.99
N VAL A 202 -16.45 7.59 2.34
CA VAL A 202 -17.17 6.63 1.48
C VAL A 202 -17.24 5.23 2.09
N GLY A 203 -16.39 4.92 3.07
CA GLY A 203 -16.19 3.58 3.60
C GLY A 203 -14.96 2.89 2.98
N CYS A 204 -14.81 1.59 3.22
CA CYS A 204 -13.64 0.83 2.80
C CYS A 204 -14.04 -0.31 1.86
N THR A 205 -13.92 -0.11 0.55
CA THR A 205 -14.25 -1.11 -0.48
C THR A 205 -13.40 -2.39 -0.32
N TYR A 206 -12.16 -2.24 0.11
CA TYR A 206 -11.25 -3.35 0.40
C TYR A 206 -11.79 -4.26 1.51
N LEU A 207 -12.16 -3.69 2.67
CA LEU A 207 -12.72 -4.47 3.78
C LEU A 207 -14.09 -5.05 3.45
N ASP A 208 -14.93 -4.32 2.71
CA ASP A 208 -16.23 -4.82 2.24
C ASP A 208 -16.04 -6.07 1.36
N SER A 209 -15.08 -6.04 0.43
CA SER A 209 -14.73 -7.17 -0.42
C SER A 209 -14.17 -8.36 0.38
N LEU A 210 -13.25 -8.12 1.31
CA LEU A 210 -12.70 -9.18 2.15
C LEU A 210 -13.74 -9.78 3.10
N LYS A 211 -14.68 -8.97 3.60
CA LYS A 211 -15.78 -9.45 4.46
C LYS A 211 -16.67 -10.44 3.72
N GLN A 212 -17.05 -10.13 2.50
CA GLN A 212 -17.82 -11.06 1.66
C GLN A 212 -17.08 -12.39 1.45
N LYS A 213 -15.77 -12.33 1.19
CA LYS A 213 -14.93 -13.53 1.03
C LYS A 213 -14.85 -14.33 2.32
N ILE A 214 -14.54 -13.69 3.46
CA ILE A 214 -14.36 -14.39 4.74
C ILE A 214 -15.65 -15.05 5.22
N ASP A 215 -16.80 -14.42 4.95
CA ASP A 215 -18.12 -14.97 5.29
C ASP A 215 -18.47 -16.18 4.44
N SER A 216 -17.98 -16.26 3.20
CA SER A 216 -18.19 -17.39 2.31
C SER A 216 -17.36 -18.64 2.67
N ILE A 217 -16.31 -18.49 3.48
CA ILE A 217 -15.47 -19.62 3.93
C ILE A 217 -16.20 -20.39 5.03
N PRO A 218 -16.43 -21.72 4.89
CA PRO A 218 -17.02 -22.53 5.93
C PRO A 218 -16.21 -22.49 7.22
N GLN A 219 -16.90 -22.52 8.37
CA GLN A 219 -16.24 -22.65 9.65
C GLN A 219 -15.80 -24.10 9.84
N LYS A 220 -14.51 -24.31 10.16
CA LYS A 220 -14.01 -25.66 10.48
C LYS A 220 -14.52 -26.08 11.85
N GLU A 221 -15.16 -27.24 11.90
CA GLU A 221 -15.48 -27.91 13.17
C GLU A 221 -14.23 -28.48 13.83
N ASN A 222 -14.17 -28.48 15.17
CA ASN A 222 -13.12 -29.12 15.98
C ASN A 222 -11.69 -28.67 15.63
N LYS A 223 -11.46 -27.37 15.45
CA LYS A 223 -10.12 -26.83 15.21
C LYS A 223 -9.34 -26.65 16.53
N ASN A 224 -8.04 -26.88 16.50
CA ASN A 224 -7.15 -26.46 17.57
C ASN A 224 -7.09 -24.93 17.66
N PHE A 225 -6.84 -24.41 18.87
CA PHE A 225 -6.56 -22.98 19.04
C PHE A 225 -5.39 -22.57 18.14
N THR A 226 -5.56 -21.51 17.38
CA THR A 226 -4.64 -21.14 16.31
C THR A 226 -4.10 -19.73 16.53
N VAL A 227 -2.77 -19.62 16.58
CA VAL A 227 -2.04 -18.35 16.67
C VAL A 227 -1.50 -17.99 15.27
N LEU A 228 -1.78 -16.80 14.78
CA LEU A 228 -1.22 -16.28 13.53
C LEU A 228 -0.11 -15.28 13.85
N ILE A 229 1.09 -15.54 13.36
CA ILE A 229 2.21 -14.58 13.38
C ILE A 229 2.32 -13.96 12.00
N SER A 230 1.96 -12.68 11.88
CA SER A 230 1.94 -11.97 10.58
C SER A 230 2.49 -10.54 10.73
N PRO A 231 3.81 -10.39 10.77
CA PRO A 231 4.46 -9.11 10.94
C PRO A 231 4.63 -8.34 9.62
N SER A 232 5.16 -7.12 9.73
CA SER A 232 5.73 -6.34 8.64
C SER A 232 7.07 -6.94 8.16
N TRP A 233 7.86 -6.17 7.43
CA TRP A 233 9.15 -6.58 6.86
C TRP A 233 10.25 -5.57 7.20
N GLY A 234 11.51 -5.98 6.96
CA GLY A 234 12.70 -5.16 7.19
C GLY A 234 13.30 -5.33 8.58
N LYS A 235 14.41 -4.64 8.83
CA LYS A 235 15.23 -4.78 10.05
C LYS A 235 14.49 -4.46 11.35
N SER A 236 13.40 -3.70 11.28
CA SER A 236 12.55 -3.38 12.42
C SER A 236 11.42 -4.39 12.65
N SER A 237 11.23 -5.36 11.74
CA SER A 237 10.14 -6.33 11.84
C SER A 237 10.32 -7.31 13.00
N LEU A 238 9.23 -7.88 13.46
CA LEU A 238 9.20 -8.89 14.50
C LEU A 238 10.04 -10.12 14.14
N HIS A 239 9.97 -10.60 12.89
CA HIS A 239 10.77 -11.76 12.47
C HIS A 239 12.27 -11.48 12.52
N TYR A 240 12.69 -10.29 12.10
CA TYR A 240 14.10 -9.92 12.12
C TYR A 240 14.67 -9.80 13.54
N LYS A 241 13.92 -9.15 14.44
CA LYS A 241 14.38 -8.87 15.81
C LYS A 241 14.17 -10.03 16.77
N TYR A 242 13.04 -10.75 16.68
CA TYR A 242 12.56 -11.65 17.72
C TYR A 242 12.05 -12.98 17.18
N GLY A 243 12.18 -13.28 15.90
CA GLY A 243 11.54 -14.45 15.28
C GLY A 243 11.76 -15.74 16.05
N GLU A 244 13.03 -16.10 16.34
CA GLU A 244 13.38 -17.32 17.05
C GLU A 244 12.86 -17.32 18.50
N SER A 245 13.10 -16.24 19.24
CA SER A 245 12.73 -16.15 20.65
C SER A 245 11.22 -16.15 20.90
N LEU A 246 10.43 -15.65 19.94
CA LEU A 246 8.97 -15.71 20.01
C LEU A 246 8.41 -17.05 19.54
N ILE A 247 8.92 -17.62 18.44
CA ILE A 247 8.38 -18.86 17.87
C ILE A 247 8.69 -20.04 18.75
N LYS A 248 9.86 -20.08 19.38
CA LYS A 248 10.30 -21.22 20.21
C LYS A 248 9.30 -21.57 21.32
N PRO A 249 8.91 -20.68 22.24
CA PRO A 249 7.93 -21.01 23.29
C PRO A 249 6.54 -21.34 22.73
N LEU A 250 6.12 -20.73 21.62
CA LEU A 250 4.87 -21.06 20.94
C LEU A 250 4.90 -22.47 20.36
N SER A 251 6.05 -22.91 19.83
CA SER A 251 6.24 -24.24 19.26
C SER A 251 6.10 -25.38 20.30
N GLU A 252 6.24 -25.07 21.59
CA GLU A 252 6.09 -26.02 22.71
C GLU A 252 4.62 -26.14 23.17
N THR A 253 3.71 -25.37 22.61
CA THR A 253 2.27 -25.47 22.95
C THR A 253 1.58 -26.54 22.11
N SER A 254 0.35 -26.92 22.49
CA SER A 254 -0.53 -27.76 21.68
C SER A 254 -1.29 -26.99 20.59
N TRP A 255 -1.06 -25.68 20.46
CA TRP A 255 -1.74 -24.81 19.52
C TRP A 255 -1.20 -24.97 18.11
N THR A 256 -2.00 -24.66 17.12
CA THR A 256 -1.54 -24.48 15.74
C THR A 256 -0.92 -23.08 15.60
N ILE A 257 0.29 -23.01 15.09
CA ILE A 257 1.01 -21.76 14.84
C ILE A 257 1.11 -21.54 13.35
N ILE A 258 0.42 -20.53 12.82
CA ILE A 258 0.55 -20.13 11.42
C ILE A 258 1.55 -18.98 11.38
N ILE A 259 2.63 -19.15 10.62
CA ILE A 259 3.63 -18.12 10.38
C ILE A 259 3.45 -17.63 8.95
N ARG A 260 3.08 -16.36 8.83
CA ARG A 260 2.85 -15.71 7.54
C ARG A 260 3.80 -14.52 7.37
N PRO A 261 4.99 -14.72 6.80
CA PRO A 261 5.91 -13.62 6.51
C PRO A 261 5.31 -12.66 5.50
N HIS A 262 5.63 -11.38 5.64
CA HIS A 262 5.25 -10.39 4.64
C HIS A 262 5.81 -10.77 3.26
N PRO A 263 5.08 -10.60 2.14
CA PRO A 263 5.58 -10.96 0.81
C PRO A 263 6.93 -10.31 0.45
N GLN A 264 7.18 -9.10 0.97
CA GLN A 264 8.45 -8.39 0.76
C GLN A 264 9.62 -9.04 1.53
N SER A 265 9.38 -9.73 2.66
CA SER A 265 10.44 -10.39 3.44
C SER A 265 11.22 -11.42 2.62
N LYS A 266 10.55 -12.13 1.70
CA LYS A 266 11.22 -13.06 0.76
C LYS A 266 12.25 -12.38 -0.15
N LYS A 267 12.10 -11.08 -0.41
CA LYS A 267 12.99 -10.30 -1.28
C LYS A 267 14.03 -9.53 -0.49
N SER A 268 13.65 -8.96 0.65
CA SER A 268 14.47 -8.03 1.44
C SER A 268 15.32 -8.73 2.51
N GLU A 269 14.85 -9.88 3.02
CA GLU A 269 15.47 -10.59 4.14
C GLU A 269 15.30 -12.12 4.04
N PRO A 270 15.60 -12.73 2.85
CA PRO A 270 15.39 -14.17 2.62
C PRO A 270 16.12 -15.06 3.63
N GLU A 271 17.31 -14.66 4.06
CA GLU A 271 18.14 -15.39 5.02
C GLU A 271 17.46 -15.55 6.39
N VAL A 272 16.73 -14.54 6.85
CA VAL A 272 15.98 -14.59 8.13
C VAL A 272 14.86 -15.63 8.02
N ILE A 273 14.08 -15.57 6.95
CA ILE A 273 12.95 -16.47 6.74
C ILE A 273 13.44 -17.92 6.54
N GLU A 274 14.52 -18.13 5.78
CA GLU A 274 15.11 -19.45 5.57
C GLU A 274 15.65 -20.04 6.88
N LYS A 275 16.35 -19.22 7.69
CA LYS A 275 16.84 -19.65 9.03
C LYS A 275 15.70 -20.15 9.88
N LEU A 276 14.65 -19.33 10.06
CA LEU A 276 13.49 -19.67 10.88
C LEU A 276 12.76 -20.90 10.36
N THR A 277 12.58 -21.01 9.03
CA THR A 277 11.94 -22.17 8.42
C THR A 277 12.71 -23.46 8.67
N LYS A 278 14.05 -23.44 8.58
CA LYS A 278 14.91 -24.60 8.87
C LYS A 278 14.88 -24.99 10.35
N GLU A 279 14.96 -24.01 11.24
CA GLU A 279 15.00 -24.23 12.67
C GLU A 279 13.71 -24.90 13.20
N PHE A 280 12.55 -24.49 12.69
CA PHE A 280 11.27 -25.02 13.09
C PHE A 280 10.68 -26.07 12.15
N ALA A 281 11.45 -26.60 11.19
CA ALA A 281 10.98 -27.58 10.19
C ALA A 281 10.38 -28.86 10.81
N CYS A 282 10.91 -29.31 11.95
CA CYS A 282 10.46 -30.53 12.63
C CYS A 282 9.29 -30.33 13.59
N LYS A 283 8.75 -29.13 13.73
CA LYS A 283 7.64 -28.83 14.63
C LYS A 283 6.29 -29.04 13.93
N PRO A 284 5.52 -30.10 14.28
CA PRO A 284 4.31 -30.48 13.54
C PRO A 284 3.16 -29.48 13.68
N ASN A 285 3.20 -28.66 14.73
CA ASN A 285 2.19 -27.65 15.01
C ASN A 285 2.47 -26.30 14.33
N ILE A 286 3.59 -26.14 13.60
CA ILE A 286 3.93 -24.93 12.85
C ILE A 286 3.58 -25.10 11.38
N LYS A 287 2.88 -24.13 10.85
CA LYS A 287 2.51 -24.03 9.42
C LYS A 287 3.03 -22.71 8.84
N TRP A 288 3.81 -22.79 7.78
CA TRP A 288 4.25 -21.62 7.03
C TRP A 288 3.24 -21.31 5.93
N ASP A 289 2.67 -20.10 5.96
CA ASP A 289 1.74 -19.62 4.95
C ASP A 289 2.41 -18.59 4.04
N TYR A 290 2.56 -18.94 2.77
CA TYR A 290 3.14 -18.13 1.72
C TYR A 290 2.14 -17.80 0.61
N GLU A 291 0.86 -18.09 0.82
CA GLU A 291 -0.18 -17.84 -0.15
C GLU A 291 -0.36 -16.33 -0.42
N ASN A 292 -0.79 -15.99 -1.63
CA ASN A 292 -1.04 -14.59 -1.95
C ASN A 292 -2.25 -14.03 -1.18
N ASP A 293 -3.28 -14.85 -0.99
CA ASP A 293 -4.48 -14.47 -0.24
C ASP A 293 -4.32 -14.81 1.24
N ASN A 294 -4.50 -13.81 2.09
CA ASN A 294 -4.37 -13.95 3.54
C ASN A 294 -5.66 -14.38 4.24
N ILE A 295 -6.77 -14.43 3.50
CA ILE A 295 -8.12 -14.54 4.08
C ILE A 295 -8.31 -15.84 4.87
N TYR A 296 -7.70 -16.94 4.41
CA TYR A 296 -7.79 -18.24 5.08
C TYR A 296 -7.07 -18.25 6.42
N SER A 297 -5.85 -17.69 6.48
CA SER A 297 -5.09 -17.57 7.73
C SER A 297 -5.78 -16.62 8.72
N LEU A 298 -6.36 -15.50 8.26
CA LEU A 298 -7.14 -14.60 9.08
C LEU A 298 -8.39 -15.31 9.67
N LYS A 299 -9.12 -16.07 8.83
CA LYS A 299 -10.31 -16.82 9.27
C LYS A 299 -9.95 -17.92 10.27
N GLU A 300 -8.86 -18.67 10.03
CA GLU A 300 -8.43 -19.79 10.86
C GLU A 300 -7.88 -19.34 12.22
N ALA A 301 -7.18 -18.22 12.30
CA ALA A 301 -6.57 -17.75 13.54
C ALA A 301 -7.61 -17.37 14.61
N ASP A 302 -7.28 -17.63 15.87
CA ASP A 302 -8.03 -17.19 17.05
C ASP A 302 -7.43 -15.94 17.66
N ILE A 303 -6.14 -15.71 17.45
CA ILE A 303 -5.38 -14.55 17.89
C ILE A 303 -4.26 -14.26 16.90
N MET A 304 -3.89 -12.98 16.76
CA MET A 304 -2.74 -12.57 15.96
C MET A 304 -1.62 -12.01 16.81
N ILE A 305 -0.37 -12.31 16.45
CA ILE A 305 0.83 -11.62 16.93
C ILE A 305 1.47 -10.92 15.75
N SER A 306 1.73 -9.61 15.88
CA SER A 306 2.28 -8.78 14.82
C SER A 306 3.20 -7.69 15.38
N ASP A 307 3.51 -6.69 14.58
CA ASP A 307 4.29 -5.50 14.97
C ASP A 307 3.52 -4.21 14.63
N PHE A 308 3.93 -3.45 13.63
CA PHE A 308 3.26 -2.25 13.12
C PHE A 308 2.54 -2.50 11.77
N SER A 309 2.37 -3.74 11.39
CA SER A 309 1.77 -4.13 10.11
C SER A 309 0.29 -3.74 10.00
N GLY A 310 -0.12 -3.23 8.85
CA GLY A 310 -1.52 -2.87 8.57
C GLY A 310 -2.51 -4.04 8.66
N ILE A 311 -2.05 -5.28 8.51
CA ILE A 311 -2.87 -6.49 8.62
C ILE A 311 -3.53 -6.66 9.99
N ILE A 312 -2.99 -6.01 11.01
CA ILE A 312 -3.59 -5.95 12.35
C ILE A 312 -5.03 -5.43 12.27
N TYR A 313 -5.24 -4.36 11.52
CA TYR A 313 -6.56 -3.73 11.38
C TYR A 313 -7.49 -4.59 10.55
N ASP A 314 -6.99 -5.25 9.51
CA ASP A 314 -7.77 -6.22 8.74
C ASP A 314 -8.26 -7.35 9.66
N PHE A 315 -7.38 -7.92 10.49
CA PHE A 315 -7.73 -8.99 11.40
C PHE A 315 -8.72 -8.54 12.49
N MET A 316 -8.46 -7.39 13.13
CA MET A 316 -9.35 -6.85 14.16
C MET A 316 -10.75 -6.55 13.62
N PHE A 317 -10.82 -5.96 12.42
CA PHE A 317 -12.09 -5.46 11.89
C PHE A 317 -12.91 -6.53 11.16
N LEU A 318 -12.24 -7.46 10.47
CA LEU A 318 -12.92 -8.56 9.78
C LEU A 318 -13.30 -9.70 10.73
N CYS A 319 -12.44 -10.03 11.69
CA CYS A 319 -12.58 -11.23 12.52
C CYS A 319 -13.05 -10.92 13.95
N ASP A 320 -12.96 -9.68 14.41
CA ASP A 320 -13.23 -9.25 15.80
C ASP A 320 -12.45 -10.08 16.86
N LYS A 321 -11.19 -10.41 16.54
CA LYS A 321 -10.35 -11.25 17.37
C LYS A 321 -9.17 -10.45 17.96
N PRO A 322 -8.61 -10.91 19.12
CA PRO A 322 -7.57 -10.19 19.82
C PRO A 322 -6.25 -10.19 19.05
N VAL A 323 -5.48 -9.12 19.28
CA VAL A 323 -4.14 -8.92 18.73
C VAL A 323 -3.16 -8.66 19.86
N LEU A 324 -1.97 -9.25 19.75
CA LEU A 324 -0.78 -8.88 20.48
C LEU A 324 0.21 -8.25 19.51
N TYR A 325 0.95 -7.25 19.95
CA TYR A 325 1.96 -6.63 19.09
C TYR A 325 3.27 -6.42 19.84
N VAL A 326 4.38 -6.59 19.11
CA VAL A 326 5.70 -6.23 19.60
C VAL A 326 5.99 -4.81 19.13
N ASN A 327 6.31 -3.93 20.07
CA ASN A 327 6.64 -2.55 19.72
C ASN A 327 8.00 -2.51 19.01
N ALA A 328 7.94 -2.39 17.69
CA ALA A 328 9.10 -2.21 16.85
C ALA A 328 9.15 -0.75 16.40
N GLU A 329 10.24 -0.07 16.71
CA GLU A 329 10.44 1.32 16.30
C GLU A 329 10.45 1.44 14.79
N LEU A 330 9.41 2.08 14.22
CA LEU A 330 9.31 2.42 12.82
C LEU A 330 9.90 3.82 12.61
N ASP A 331 10.85 3.95 11.68
CA ASP A 331 11.30 5.26 11.23
C ASP A 331 10.20 5.95 10.42
N LEU A 332 9.62 6.99 11.00
CA LEU A 332 8.53 7.77 10.40
C LEU A 332 9.01 8.97 9.58
N THR A 333 10.31 9.27 9.58
CA THR A 333 10.85 10.44 8.86
C THR A 333 10.52 10.50 7.37
N PRO A 334 10.37 9.38 6.64
CA PRO A 334 9.99 9.39 5.23
C PRO A 334 8.49 9.60 4.96
N TYR A 335 7.65 9.64 6.00
CA TYR A 335 6.18 9.62 5.87
C TYR A 335 5.54 10.95 6.23
N ASP A 336 4.36 11.23 5.67
CA ASP A 336 3.56 12.42 5.98
C ASP A 336 3.24 12.53 7.49
N ALA A 337 3.11 11.40 8.18
CA ALA A 337 2.93 11.33 9.63
C ALA A 337 4.01 12.07 10.43
N TRP A 338 5.25 12.12 9.93
CA TRP A 338 6.33 12.85 10.57
C TRP A 338 6.06 14.35 10.69
N ASP A 339 5.41 14.92 9.71
CA ASP A 339 5.06 16.33 9.67
C ASP A 339 4.01 16.73 10.72
N ILE A 340 3.27 15.77 11.31
CA ILE A 340 2.21 16.08 12.28
C ILE A 340 2.82 16.37 13.67
N ASP A 341 3.52 15.45 14.24
CA ASP A 341 4.20 15.62 15.54
C ASP A 341 5.29 14.56 15.72
N GLY A 342 6.03 14.27 14.65
CA GLY A 342 6.93 13.13 14.59
C GLY A 342 6.19 11.79 14.57
N GLY A 343 4.90 11.79 14.21
CA GLY A 343 4.06 10.60 14.11
C GLY A 343 3.58 10.03 15.46
N LYS A 344 3.70 10.80 16.55
CA LYS A 344 3.37 10.30 17.90
C LYS A 344 1.89 10.14 18.15
N SER A 345 1.05 11.01 17.58
CA SER A 345 -0.39 11.08 17.84
C SER A 345 -1.27 10.54 16.71
N ILE A 346 -0.67 9.91 15.69
CA ILE A 346 -1.46 9.34 14.59
C ILE A 346 -2.39 8.25 15.10
N TRP A 347 -3.58 8.21 14.54
CA TRP A 347 -4.67 7.33 14.97
C TRP A 347 -4.25 5.85 15.03
N GLN A 348 -3.49 5.39 14.05
CA GLN A 348 -3.05 4.01 13.93
C GLN A 348 -2.32 3.53 15.18
N PHE A 349 -1.27 4.22 15.63
CA PHE A 349 -0.50 3.78 16.80
C PHE A 349 -1.24 4.00 18.11
N LYS A 350 -2.05 5.05 18.21
CA LYS A 350 -2.93 5.26 19.37
C LYS A 350 -3.93 4.11 19.52
N THR A 351 -4.62 3.79 18.44
CA THR A 351 -5.62 2.73 18.41
C THR A 351 -5.00 1.36 18.72
N LEU A 352 -3.80 1.08 18.20
CA LEU A 352 -3.10 -0.18 18.49
C LEU A 352 -2.84 -0.33 20.01
N LYS A 353 -2.37 0.71 20.68
CA LYS A 353 -2.14 0.71 22.14
C LYS A 353 -3.44 0.54 22.94
N GLU A 354 -4.56 1.02 22.43
CA GLU A 354 -5.86 0.94 23.13
C GLU A 354 -6.58 -0.39 22.90
N THR A 355 -6.35 -1.06 21.76
CA THR A 355 -7.13 -2.23 21.32
C THR A 355 -6.39 -3.55 21.36
N ALA A 356 -5.06 -3.53 21.53
CA ALA A 356 -4.20 -4.69 21.52
C ALA A 356 -3.30 -4.73 22.77
N ILE A 357 -2.64 -5.86 22.99
CA ILE A 357 -1.69 -6.05 24.10
C ILE A 357 -0.27 -5.91 23.56
N GLU A 358 0.50 -5.00 24.15
CA GLU A 358 1.93 -4.87 23.86
C GLU A 358 2.71 -6.01 24.49
N LEU A 359 3.55 -6.68 23.70
CA LEU A 359 4.49 -7.71 24.13
C LEU A 359 5.90 -7.13 24.17
N LYS A 360 6.61 -7.40 25.25
CA LYS A 360 8.04 -7.19 25.37
C LYS A 360 8.78 -8.53 25.25
N SER A 361 10.07 -8.49 24.99
CA SER A 361 10.87 -9.72 24.84
C SER A 361 10.87 -10.61 26.09
N GLU A 362 10.78 -10.02 27.28
CA GLU A 362 10.66 -10.74 28.55
C GLU A 362 9.34 -11.53 28.70
N ASP A 363 8.30 -11.11 27.98
CA ASP A 363 6.98 -11.75 28.03
C ASP A 363 6.93 -13.08 27.27
N PHE A 364 7.89 -13.32 26.37
CA PHE A 364 7.85 -14.49 25.48
C PHE A 364 7.92 -15.83 26.25
N THR A 365 8.57 -15.85 27.40
CA THR A 365 8.60 -17.07 28.27
C THR A 365 7.23 -17.43 28.84
N ASN A 366 6.36 -16.43 29.01
CA ASN A 366 5.01 -16.60 29.57
C ASN A 366 3.92 -16.36 28.49
N ILE A 367 4.28 -16.46 27.21
CA ILE A 367 3.41 -16.11 26.08
C ILE A 367 2.08 -16.87 26.07
N LYS A 368 2.08 -18.12 26.56
CA LYS A 368 0.88 -18.95 26.63
C LYS A 368 -0.18 -18.36 27.57
N ASP A 369 0.23 -17.90 28.74
CA ASP A 369 -0.70 -17.31 29.71
C ASP A 369 -1.21 -15.95 29.23
N ILE A 370 -0.34 -15.15 28.64
CA ILE A 370 -0.71 -13.85 28.06
C ILE A 370 -1.76 -14.03 26.96
N ILE A 371 -1.55 -14.96 26.04
CA ILE A 371 -2.50 -15.27 24.95
C ILE A 371 -3.84 -15.76 25.53
N THR A 372 -3.81 -16.65 26.51
CA THR A 372 -5.03 -17.18 27.13
C THR A 372 -5.85 -16.08 27.81
N ASN A 373 -5.20 -15.13 28.46
CA ASN A 373 -5.84 -13.98 29.10
C ASN A 373 -6.35 -12.97 28.07
N ALA A 374 -5.57 -12.69 27.03
CA ALA A 374 -5.94 -11.79 25.93
C ALA A 374 -7.23 -12.22 25.24
N SER A 375 -7.39 -13.54 25.04
CA SER A 375 -8.55 -14.13 24.35
C SER A 375 -9.87 -13.95 25.12
N LYS A 376 -9.80 -13.62 26.41
CA LYS A 376 -10.96 -13.49 27.30
C LYS A 376 -11.20 -12.05 27.77
N ASN A 377 -10.53 -11.04 27.20
CA ASN A 377 -10.61 -9.67 27.67
C ASN A 377 -11.75 -8.90 26.98
N PRO A 378 -12.90 -8.65 27.67
CA PRO A 378 -14.06 -7.99 27.08
C PRO A 378 -13.83 -6.48 26.86
N GLU A 379 -12.98 -5.84 27.65
CA GLU A 379 -12.67 -4.40 27.50
C GLU A 379 -11.96 -4.13 26.18
N LEU A 380 -10.94 -4.95 25.86
CA LEU A 380 -10.25 -4.84 24.58
C LEU A 380 -11.17 -5.16 23.39
N GLN A 381 -12.14 -6.07 23.56
CA GLN A 381 -13.13 -6.34 22.53
C GLN A 381 -13.99 -5.11 22.25
N GLN A 382 -14.49 -4.46 23.30
CA GLN A 382 -15.29 -3.24 23.15
C GLN A 382 -14.50 -2.13 22.43
N LYS A 383 -13.24 -1.93 22.82
CA LYS A 383 -12.35 -0.94 22.17
C LYS A 383 -12.10 -1.27 20.69
N ARG A 384 -11.94 -2.55 20.33
CA ARG A 384 -11.81 -2.97 18.92
C ARG A 384 -13.09 -2.65 18.12
N LEU A 385 -14.26 -2.91 18.68
CA LEU A 385 -15.54 -2.57 18.03
C LEU A 385 -15.71 -1.07 17.82
N GLU A 386 -15.28 -0.25 18.77
CA GLU A 386 -15.29 1.22 18.65
C GLU A 386 -14.32 1.69 17.55
N ALA A 387 -13.10 1.17 17.55
CA ALA A 387 -12.11 1.45 16.50
C ALA A 387 -12.62 1.04 15.10
N LYS A 388 -13.26 -0.13 15.00
CA LYS A 388 -13.88 -0.60 13.76
C LYS A 388 -14.96 0.35 13.26
N LYS A 389 -15.84 0.85 14.13
CA LYS A 389 -16.88 1.82 13.77
C LYS A 389 -16.30 3.13 13.25
N GLN A 390 -15.17 3.59 13.83
CA GLN A 390 -14.49 4.79 13.38
C GLN A 390 -13.80 4.60 12.03
N ALA A 391 -13.12 3.47 11.83
CA ALA A 391 -12.24 3.25 10.70
C ALA A 391 -12.92 2.64 9.47
N TRP A 392 -14.02 1.96 9.66
CA TRP A 392 -14.77 1.31 8.60
C TRP A 392 -16.24 1.76 8.65
N MET A 393 -16.48 2.99 8.22
CA MET A 393 -17.82 3.55 8.09
C MET A 393 -18.52 2.99 6.85
N PHE A 394 -19.84 3.04 6.82
CA PHE A 394 -20.69 2.60 5.69
C PHE A 394 -20.41 1.17 5.21
N GLN A 395 -20.18 0.23 6.14
CA GLN A 395 -19.87 -1.17 5.83
C GLN A 395 -20.85 -1.77 4.81
N GLY A 396 -20.29 -2.39 3.77
CA GLY A 396 -21.06 -3.01 2.67
C GLY A 396 -21.62 -2.05 1.62
N ARG A 397 -21.38 -0.72 1.78
CA ARG A 397 -21.89 0.30 0.87
C ARG A 397 -20.81 1.20 0.24
N ALA A 398 -19.55 0.92 0.52
CA ALA A 398 -18.45 1.78 0.09
C ALA A 398 -18.42 1.94 -1.45
N GLN A 399 -18.67 0.88 -2.21
CA GLN A 399 -18.68 0.91 -3.67
C GLN A 399 -19.79 1.82 -4.23
N GLU A 400 -20.97 1.83 -3.60
CA GLU A 400 -22.08 2.72 -3.99
C GLU A 400 -21.69 4.18 -3.76
N ASN A 401 -21.15 4.49 -2.57
CA ASN A 401 -20.72 5.84 -2.20
C ASN A 401 -19.58 6.36 -3.10
N VAL A 402 -18.65 5.49 -3.51
CA VAL A 402 -17.57 5.83 -4.46
C VAL A 402 -18.16 6.17 -5.83
N ALA A 403 -19.08 5.35 -6.33
CA ALA A 403 -19.73 5.57 -7.62
C ALA A 403 -20.55 6.88 -7.60
N ASP A 404 -21.34 7.12 -6.55
CA ASP A 404 -22.11 8.35 -6.35
C ASP A 404 -21.20 9.58 -6.38
N PHE A 405 -20.10 9.56 -5.60
CA PHE A 405 -19.13 10.64 -5.59
C PHE A 405 -18.55 10.93 -6.97
N MET A 406 -18.16 9.89 -7.72
CA MET A 406 -17.58 10.09 -9.06
C MET A 406 -18.59 10.72 -10.02
N ILE A 407 -19.85 10.27 -9.98
CA ILE A 407 -20.94 10.75 -10.84
C ILE A 407 -21.29 12.20 -10.50
N GLU A 408 -21.48 12.52 -9.21
CA GLU A 408 -21.83 13.86 -8.75
C GLU A 408 -20.72 14.87 -9.06
N THR A 409 -19.43 14.48 -8.83
CA THR A 409 -18.27 15.35 -9.09
C THR A 409 -18.18 15.77 -10.56
N LEU A 410 -18.50 14.87 -11.49
CA LEU A 410 -18.45 15.20 -12.90
C LEU A 410 -19.66 16.04 -13.33
N SER A 411 -20.85 15.76 -12.81
CA SER A 411 -22.08 16.52 -13.08
C SER A 411 -21.97 17.97 -12.65
N GLN A 412 -21.38 18.23 -11.46
CA GLN A 412 -21.17 19.61 -10.96
C GLN A 412 -20.15 20.41 -11.77
N LYS A 413 -19.23 19.77 -12.48
CA LYS A 413 -18.22 20.43 -13.34
C LYS A 413 -18.71 20.65 -14.78
N SER A 414 -19.87 20.11 -15.14
CA SER A 414 -20.47 20.24 -16.46
C SER A 414 -21.49 21.40 -16.51
N ASN A 415 -21.89 21.91 -15.35
CA ASN A 415 -22.67 23.12 -15.16
C ASN A 415 -21.74 24.31 -14.80
#